data_a93862d12c98705042215d6382fefd64
#
_entry.id   a93862d12c98705042215d6382fefd64
#
_cell.length_a   1.000
_cell.length_b   1.000
_cell.length_c   1.000
_cell.angle_alpha   90.00
_cell.angle_beta   90.00
_cell.angle_gamma   90.00
#
_symmetry.space_group_name_H-M   'P 1'
#
loop_
_entity.id
_entity.type
_entity.pdbx_description
1 polymer ?
#
loop_
_entity_poly.entity_id
_entity_poly.type
_entity_poly.pdbx_seq_one_letter_code
_entity_poly.pdbx_strand_id
1 'polypeptide(L)'
;PLICDPGRTCWLVNHVDHDPGPGVRDYACDAHSYNGHTGVDIAIRDYSTMEDGVPVVAAAAGTVRRLRDGMLDGDASLVGHDAVMSQGCGNFIAIGHDGGWETFYCHLRRGSLTVRPGQRVEKGDRLGSVGSSGLAEFPHIHLGVRLNGKIVDPFVGVKRASNCGAGPSPLWDSRALGQLKGTPTALYDAGFAPVEVNPIALRRGFYRDTKLSAKAPLLAFWVDAFWVEQGDRLTLTFTGPKDRKIAAKTFTLDKNQARHMRFVGKRKTVDWHAGSYLGVAVLERTTKDGGKETFRIERRLNIE
;
A
#
# COMPACT_ATOMS: atom_id res chain seq x y z
N PRO A 1 -9.89 10.22 2.06
CA PRO A 1 -8.70 10.99 2.43
C PRO A 1 -7.66 11.12 1.32
N LEU A 2 -7.78 10.38 0.20
CA LEU A 2 -6.89 10.42 -0.97
C LEU A 2 -7.66 10.65 -2.25
N ILE A 3 -7.02 11.32 -3.21
CA ILE A 3 -7.48 11.35 -4.61
C ILE A 3 -6.75 10.24 -5.37
N CYS A 4 -7.37 9.08 -5.44
CA CYS A 4 -6.81 7.90 -6.11
C CYS A 4 -7.94 6.94 -6.53
N ASP A 5 -7.58 5.90 -7.28
CA ASP A 5 -8.46 4.82 -7.71
C ASP A 5 -8.11 3.55 -6.88
N PRO A 6 -8.93 3.20 -5.87
CA PRO A 6 -8.66 2.05 -4.99
C PRO A 6 -8.50 0.75 -5.77
N GLY A 7 -7.45 -0.01 -5.44
CA GLY A 7 -7.09 -1.25 -6.13
C GLY A 7 -6.30 -1.05 -7.44
N ARG A 8 -6.08 0.20 -7.89
CA ARG A 8 -5.31 0.51 -9.11
C ARG A 8 -4.16 1.49 -8.89
N THR A 9 -4.40 2.57 -8.15
CA THR A 9 -3.39 3.61 -7.87
C THR A 9 -3.14 3.80 -6.38
N CYS A 10 -4.00 3.23 -5.54
CA CYS A 10 -3.81 3.13 -4.10
C CYS A 10 -4.46 1.86 -3.55
N TRP A 11 -3.96 1.39 -2.42
CA TRP A 11 -4.39 0.14 -1.78
C TRP A 11 -4.50 0.34 -0.27
N LEU A 12 -5.61 -0.09 0.32
CA LEU A 12 -5.71 -0.19 1.77
C LEU A 12 -4.86 -1.40 2.18
N VAL A 13 -3.89 -1.17 3.08
CA VAL A 13 -2.92 -2.22 3.46
C VAL A 13 -3.03 -2.61 4.92
N ASN A 14 -3.24 -1.69 5.85
CA ASN A 14 -3.38 -2.03 7.26
C ASN A 14 -4.67 -1.42 7.83
N HIS A 15 -5.33 -2.19 8.68
CA HIS A 15 -6.49 -1.80 9.46
C HIS A 15 -6.11 -1.38 10.88
N VAL A 16 -7.05 -0.83 11.63
CA VAL A 16 -6.88 -0.62 13.08
C VAL A 16 -6.69 -1.97 13.77
N ASP A 17 -5.76 -2.03 14.71
CA ASP A 17 -5.59 -3.22 15.56
C ASP A 17 -6.63 -3.21 16.67
N HIS A 18 -7.36 -4.31 16.81
CA HIS A 18 -8.39 -4.54 17.81
C HIS A 18 -7.95 -5.51 18.91
N ASP A 19 -6.74 -6.07 18.85
CA ASP A 19 -6.20 -6.89 19.92
C ASP A 19 -5.67 -5.99 21.04
N PRO A 20 -6.12 -6.13 22.29
CA PRO A 20 -5.61 -5.33 23.40
C PRO A 20 -4.28 -5.83 23.95
N GLY A 21 -3.80 -6.99 23.50
CA GLY A 21 -2.56 -7.64 23.91
C GLY A 21 -1.45 -7.50 22.89
N PRO A 22 -0.48 -8.40 22.86
CA PRO A 22 0.62 -8.39 21.91
C PRO A 22 0.27 -9.01 20.55
N GLY A 23 -0.95 -9.52 20.39
CA GLY A 23 -1.47 -10.06 19.14
C GLY A 23 -1.85 -8.99 18.14
N VAL A 24 -2.44 -9.41 17.04
CA VAL A 24 -2.97 -8.53 15.99
C VAL A 24 -4.32 -9.06 15.54
N ARG A 25 -5.31 -8.18 15.47
CA ARG A 25 -6.64 -8.53 14.97
C ARG A 25 -7.31 -7.30 14.36
N ASP A 26 -7.64 -7.35 13.09
CA ASP A 26 -8.41 -6.32 12.42
C ASP A 26 -9.93 -6.44 12.67
N TYR A 27 -10.71 -5.54 12.08
CA TYR A 27 -12.18 -5.54 12.21
C TYR A 27 -12.85 -6.79 11.63
N ALA A 28 -12.21 -7.45 10.64
CA ALA A 28 -12.70 -8.68 10.03
C ALA A 28 -12.26 -9.94 10.80
N CYS A 29 -11.53 -9.78 11.92
CA CYS A 29 -10.89 -10.84 12.72
C CYS A 29 -9.74 -11.54 11.98
N ASP A 30 -9.17 -10.91 10.99
CA ASP A 30 -7.94 -11.30 10.34
C ASP A 30 -6.73 -10.56 10.95
N ALA A 31 -5.53 -10.84 10.47
CA ALA A 31 -4.29 -10.26 10.97
C ALA A 31 -3.71 -9.18 10.04
N HIS A 32 -4.57 -8.47 9.29
CA HIS A 32 -4.13 -7.44 8.35
C HIS A 32 -3.88 -6.10 9.04
N SER A 33 -2.98 -6.11 10.00
CA SER A 33 -2.55 -4.99 10.81
C SER A 33 -1.20 -5.29 11.45
N TYR A 34 -0.75 -4.45 12.36
CA TYR A 34 0.37 -4.70 13.26
C TYR A 34 0.01 -4.24 14.68
N ASN A 35 0.68 -4.81 15.68
CA ASN A 35 0.38 -4.57 17.09
C ASN A 35 0.37 -3.07 17.42
N GLY A 36 -0.74 -2.61 17.99
CA GLY A 36 -0.94 -1.23 18.40
C GLY A 36 -1.24 -0.25 17.26
N HIS A 37 -1.58 -0.70 16.06
CA HIS A 37 -1.94 0.18 14.96
C HIS A 37 -3.26 0.92 15.21
N THR A 38 -3.23 2.27 15.14
CA THR A 38 -4.31 3.14 15.60
C THR A 38 -5.15 3.78 14.49
N GLY A 39 -4.93 3.41 13.24
CA GLY A 39 -5.64 3.96 12.08
C GLY A 39 -5.73 2.98 10.93
N VAL A 40 -5.97 3.49 9.75
CA VAL A 40 -5.93 2.75 8.50
C VAL A 40 -4.84 3.29 7.59
N ASP A 41 -4.06 2.39 6.98
CA ASP A 41 -3.00 2.77 6.05
C ASP A 41 -3.45 2.54 4.62
N ILE A 42 -3.36 3.59 3.80
CA ILE A 42 -3.65 3.53 2.37
C ILE A 42 -2.36 3.85 1.62
N ALA A 43 -1.77 2.82 1.02
CA ALA A 43 -0.51 2.91 0.29
C ALA A 43 -0.70 3.43 -1.13
N ILE A 44 0.34 4.05 -1.63
CA ILE A 44 0.55 4.30 -3.06
C ILE A 44 1.69 3.41 -3.56
N ARG A 45 1.85 3.31 -4.88
CA ARG A 45 2.69 2.30 -5.49
C ARG A 45 4.15 2.32 -5.01
N ASP A 46 4.83 3.46 -5.05
CA ASP A 46 6.25 3.59 -4.77
C ASP A 46 6.68 5.05 -4.52
N TYR A 47 7.97 5.25 -4.21
CA TYR A 47 8.54 6.57 -3.95
C TYR A 47 8.49 7.50 -5.17
N SER A 48 8.63 7.02 -6.38
CA SER A 48 8.50 7.86 -7.58
C SER A 48 7.07 8.39 -7.73
N THR A 49 6.04 7.57 -7.44
CA THR A 49 4.64 8.03 -7.39
C THR A 49 4.43 9.06 -6.27
N MET A 50 5.11 8.89 -5.14
CA MET A 50 5.12 9.90 -4.06
C MET A 50 5.73 11.22 -4.54
N GLU A 51 6.82 11.17 -5.28
CA GLU A 51 7.50 12.36 -5.84
C GLU A 51 6.65 13.07 -6.88
N ASP A 52 5.89 12.34 -7.69
CA ASP A 52 4.89 12.89 -8.62
C ASP A 52 3.76 13.63 -7.89
N GLY A 53 3.50 13.26 -6.63
CA GLY A 53 2.55 13.92 -5.74
C GLY A 53 1.13 13.35 -5.82
N VAL A 54 0.74 12.58 -4.80
CA VAL A 54 -0.64 12.08 -4.65
C VAL A 54 -1.36 12.92 -3.58
N PRO A 55 -2.44 13.66 -3.95
CA PRO A 55 -3.10 14.58 -3.02
C PRO A 55 -3.78 13.86 -1.86
N VAL A 56 -3.55 14.39 -0.65
CA VAL A 56 -4.30 14.07 0.56
C VAL A 56 -5.35 15.14 0.78
N VAL A 57 -6.58 14.73 1.07
CA VAL A 57 -7.73 15.63 1.23
C VAL A 57 -8.46 15.37 2.54
N ALA A 58 -9.13 16.41 3.06
CA ALA A 58 -9.94 16.31 4.27
C ALA A 58 -11.09 15.31 4.08
N ALA A 59 -11.21 14.35 4.99
CA ALA A 59 -12.26 13.35 4.98
C ALA A 59 -13.63 13.92 5.39
N ALA A 60 -13.63 14.98 6.19
CA ALA A 60 -14.82 15.70 6.64
C ALA A 60 -14.49 17.18 6.89
N ALA A 61 -15.51 18.03 6.94
CA ALA A 61 -15.38 19.43 7.31
C ALA A 61 -14.89 19.56 8.76
N GLY A 62 -14.06 20.58 9.04
CA GLY A 62 -13.53 20.80 10.37
C GLY A 62 -12.54 21.96 10.44
N THR A 63 -11.82 22.05 11.55
CA THR A 63 -10.79 23.07 11.79
C THR A 63 -9.45 22.41 12.05
N VAL A 64 -8.41 22.83 11.33
CA VAL A 64 -7.03 22.35 11.55
C VAL A 64 -6.61 22.77 12.98
N ARG A 65 -6.35 21.79 13.84
CA ARG A 65 -5.96 22.01 15.23
C ARG A 65 -4.46 22.17 15.37
N ARG A 66 -3.71 21.27 14.74
CA ARG A 66 -2.25 21.23 14.78
C ARG A 66 -1.70 20.50 13.57
N LEU A 67 -0.46 20.80 13.26
CA LEU A 67 0.29 20.12 12.21
C LEU A 67 1.79 20.12 12.55
N ARG A 68 2.52 19.26 11.87
CA ARG A 68 3.98 19.27 11.80
C ARG A 68 4.40 19.05 10.36
N ASP A 69 5.41 19.81 9.92
CA ASP A 69 6.08 19.64 8.64
C ASP A 69 7.61 19.73 8.84
N GLY A 70 8.37 19.37 7.81
CA GLY A 70 9.83 19.50 7.77
C GLY A 70 10.58 18.19 8.00
N MET A 71 9.94 17.11 8.48
CA MET A 71 10.58 15.80 8.62
C MET A 71 10.83 15.18 7.24
N LEU A 72 12.02 14.60 7.04
CA LEU A 72 12.41 13.95 5.77
C LEU A 72 11.56 12.71 5.51
N ASP A 73 11.27 12.48 4.23
CA ASP A 73 10.67 11.24 3.75
C ASP A 73 11.74 10.15 3.61
N GLY A 74 11.42 8.94 4.01
CA GLY A 74 12.34 7.81 3.95
C GLY A 74 11.72 6.50 4.39
N ASP A 75 12.42 5.40 4.16
CA ASP A 75 12.06 4.07 4.64
C ASP A 75 12.60 3.90 6.08
N ALA A 76 11.72 3.83 7.06
CA ALA A 76 12.06 3.70 8.47
C ALA A 76 12.88 2.43 8.77
N SER A 77 12.72 1.37 7.97
CA SER A 77 13.52 0.14 8.11
C SER A 77 15.01 0.35 7.77
N LEU A 78 15.33 1.38 6.97
CA LEU A 78 16.70 1.72 6.58
C LEU A 78 17.37 2.70 7.55
N VAL A 79 16.59 3.58 8.21
CA VAL A 79 17.13 4.56 9.17
C VAL A 79 17.06 4.10 10.63
N GLY A 80 16.36 3.00 10.89
CA GLY A 80 16.12 2.44 12.21
C GLY A 80 14.85 2.99 12.87
N HIS A 81 13.98 2.09 13.32
CA HIS A 81 12.68 2.43 13.92
C HIS A 81 12.84 3.33 15.15
N ASP A 82 13.82 3.05 16.01
CA ASP A 82 14.06 3.81 17.25
C ASP A 82 14.35 5.29 16.97
N ALA A 83 15.03 5.61 15.87
CA ALA A 83 15.38 6.97 15.48
C ALA A 83 14.15 7.83 15.17
N VAL A 84 13.04 7.22 14.77
CA VAL A 84 11.80 7.91 14.36
C VAL A 84 10.62 7.62 15.29
N MET A 85 10.77 6.72 16.27
CA MET A 85 9.69 6.25 17.16
C MET A 85 8.97 7.39 17.88
N SER A 86 9.71 8.34 18.46
CA SER A 86 9.15 9.48 19.20
C SER A 86 8.33 10.44 18.32
N GLN A 87 8.49 10.35 17.01
CA GLN A 87 7.81 11.15 16.01
C GLN A 87 7.08 10.28 14.97
N GLY A 88 6.58 9.12 15.39
CA GLY A 88 6.05 8.08 14.51
C GLY A 88 5.09 8.54 13.42
N CYS A 89 4.20 9.49 13.70
CA CYS A 89 3.27 10.08 12.72
C CYS A 89 3.96 10.94 11.62
N GLY A 90 5.26 11.25 11.74
CA GLY A 90 5.98 12.06 10.76
C GLY A 90 5.41 13.45 10.59
N ASN A 91 5.40 13.97 9.36
CA ASN A 91 4.64 15.17 9.02
C ASN A 91 3.16 14.83 9.06
N PHE A 92 2.36 15.65 9.73
CA PHE A 92 0.96 15.33 9.95
C PHE A 92 0.07 16.56 10.02
N ILE A 93 -1.23 16.34 9.84
CA ILE A 93 -2.30 17.31 10.10
C ILE A 93 -3.33 16.65 11.01
N ALA A 94 -3.76 17.35 12.06
CA ALA A 94 -4.89 16.95 12.90
C ALA A 94 -6.04 17.95 12.70
N ILE A 95 -7.23 17.44 12.38
CA ILE A 95 -8.43 18.23 12.17
C ILE A 95 -9.44 17.89 13.27
N GLY A 96 -9.91 18.91 13.98
CA GLY A 96 -11.01 18.78 14.93
C GLY A 96 -12.34 19.02 14.23
N HIS A 97 -13.32 18.17 14.53
CA HIS A 97 -14.69 18.25 14.02
C HIS A 97 -15.67 18.44 15.16
N ASP A 98 -16.94 18.71 14.86
CA ASP A 98 -17.99 18.85 15.86
C ASP A 98 -18.20 17.55 16.65
N GLY A 99 -18.71 17.65 17.88
CA GLY A 99 -19.02 16.50 18.72
C GLY A 99 -17.82 15.73 19.25
N GLY A 100 -16.61 16.35 19.29
CA GLY A 100 -15.40 15.74 19.87
C GLY A 100 -14.66 14.79 18.93
N TRP A 101 -14.98 14.81 17.65
CA TRP A 101 -14.28 14.03 16.63
C TRP A 101 -12.97 14.70 16.23
N GLU A 102 -11.97 13.87 15.93
CA GLU A 102 -10.69 14.28 15.36
C GLU A 102 -10.25 13.30 14.27
N THR A 103 -9.65 13.82 13.20
CA THR A 103 -8.93 13.01 12.19
C THR A 103 -7.46 13.40 12.12
N PHE A 104 -6.61 12.40 11.93
CA PHE A 104 -5.16 12.52 11.81
C PHE A 104 -4.72 12.00 10.46
N TYR A 105 -3.94 12.81 9.77
CA TYR A 105 -3.34 12.50 8.46
C TYR A 105 -1.83 12.48 8.64
N CYS A 106 -1.25 11.28 8.81
CA CYS A 106 0.17 11.10 9.10
C CYS A 106 0.98 10.72 7.86
N HIS A 107 2.31 10.74 8.01
CA HIS A 107 3.30 10.40 7.00
C HIS A 107 3.24 11.30 5.75
N LEU A 108 2.80 12.54 5.91
CA LEU A 108 2.71 13.50 4.81
C LEU A 108 4.10 13.85 4.27
N ARG A 109 4.17 14.14 2.97
CA ARG A 109 5.40 14.53 2.30
C ARG A 109 5.92 15.86 2.84
N ARG A 110 7.21 15.92 3.08
CA ARG A 110 7.88 17.15 3.54
C ARG A 110 7.60 18.32 2.60
N GLY A 111 7.19 19.46 3.19
CA GLY A 111 6.93 20.70 2.47
C GLY A 111 5.69 20.68 1.58
N SER A 112 4.81 19.67 1.73
CA SER A 112 3.60 19.55 0.90
C SER A 112 2.34 20.11 1.55
N LEU A 113 2.37 20.49 2.82
CA LEU A 113 1.21 20.93 3.57
C LEU A 113 0.69 22.25 3.01
N THR A 114 -0.63 22.33 2.77
CA THR A 114 -1.29 23.49 2.14
C THR A 114 -2.20 24.27 3.11
N VAL A 115 -2.28 23.83 4.36
CA VAL A 115 -3.16 24.41 5.39
C VAL A 115 -2.37 24.87 6.61
N ARG A 116 -3.01 25.68 7.47
CA ARG A 116 -2.42 26.21 8.70
C ARG A 116 -3.31 26.00 9.91
N PRO A 117 -2.76 25.98 11.14
CA PRO A 117 -3.58 25.90 12.36
C PRO A 117 -4.64 26.99 12.41
N GLY A 118 -5.85 26.64 12.86
CA GLY A 118 -7.02 27.51 12.89
C GLY A 118 -7.79 27.63 11.57
N GLN A 119 -7.24 27.13 10.46
CA GLN A 119 -7.93 27.15 9.17
C GLN A 119 -9.12 26.18 9.18
N ARG A 120 -10.29 26.66 8.70
CA ARG A 120 -11.43 25.82 8.41
C ARG A 120 -11.24 25.14 7.06
N VAL A 121 -11.62 23.87 6.98
CA VAL A 121 -11.57 23.05 5.77
C VAL A 121 -12.90 22.35 5.57
N GLU A 122 -13.27 22.14 4.30
CA GLU A 122 -14.42 21.35 3.90
C GLU A 122 -13.98 19.94 3.47
N LYS A 123 -14.92 18.99 3.43
CA LYS A 123 -14.66 17.64 2.88
C LYS A 123 -14.14 17.76 1.45
N GLY A 124 -12.97 17.16 1.18
CA GLY A 124 -12.33 17.19 -0.13
C GLY A 124 -11.27 18.30 -0.30
N ASP A 125 -11.16 19.24 0.64
CA ASP A 125 -10.11 20.27 0.58
C ASP A 125 -8.73 19.63 0.66
N ARG A 126 -7.80 20.12 -0.17
CA ARG A 126 -6.43 19.61 -0.19
C ARG A 126 -5.70 19.98 1.10
N LEU A 127 -5.06 18.98 1.69
CA LEU A 127 -4.28 19.12 2.92
C LEU A 127 -2.77 19.09 2.66
N GLY A 128 -2.35 18.27 1.69
CA GLY A 128 -0.95 18.04 1.36
C GLY A 128 -0.82 16.91 0.33
N SER A 129 0.27 16.17 0.42
CA SER A 129 0.53 15.00 -0.43
C SER A 129 1.00 13.82 0.41
N VAL A 130 0.77 12.60 -0.08
CA VAL A 130 1.29 11.38 0.51
C VAL A 130 2.80 11.44 0.56
N GLY A 131 3.37 11.03 1.68
CA GLY A 131 4.80 10.94 1.91
C GLY A 131 5.19 9.59 2.54
N SER A 132 6.36 9.60 3.17
CA SER A 132 6.92 8.47 3.92
C SER A 132 7.74 8.99 5.11
N SER A 133 7.27 10.05 5.76
CA SER A 133 7.93 10.65 6.92
C SER A 133 7.55 9.94 8.22
N GLY A 134 8.45 9.90 9.18
CA GLY A 134 8.21 9.22 10.46
C GLY A 134 8.38 7.71 10.38
N LEU A 135 7.55 6.96 11.11
CA LEU A 135 7.60 5.50 11.17
C LEU A 135 6.86 4.89 9.98
N ALA A 136 7.39 5.08 8.77
CA ALA A 136 6.83 4.58 7.53
C ALA A 136 7.91 3.81 6.73
N GLU A 137 7.62 2.58 6.30
CA GLU A 137 8.52 1.75 5.48
C GLU A 137 8.26 1.88 3.98
N PHE A 138 7.15 2.52 3.61
CA PHE A 138 6.73 2.77 2.23
C PHE A 138 5.78 3.97 2.18
N PRO A 139 5.62 4.62 1.02
CA PRO A 139 4.73 5.76 0.88
C PRO A 139 3.26 5.39 1.10
N HIS A 140 2.64 5.98 2.12
CA HIS A 140 1.23 5.78 2.45
C HIS A 140 0.68 6.96 3.25
N ILE A 141 -0.62 7.07 3.35
CA ILE A 141 -1.31 7.88 4.35
C ILE A 141 -1.79 6.98 5.48
N HIS A 142 -1.45 7.33 6.71
CA HIS A 142 -2.11 6.78 7.90
C HIS A 142 -3.25 7.70 8.29
N LEU A 143 -4.49 7.23 8.21
CA LEU A 143 -5.68 7.94 8.65
C LEU A 143 -6.12 7.43 10.03
N GLY A 144 -5.86 8.20 11.07
CA GLY A 144 -6.39 7.96 12.42
C GLY A 144 -7.71 8.70 12.62
N VAL A 145 -8.67 8.07 13.31
CA VAL A 145 -9.93 8.72 13.73
C VAL A 145 -10.08 8.55 15.23
N ARG A 146 -10.49 9.61 15.91
CA ARG A 146 -10.76 9.60 17.35
C ARG A 146 -12.08 10.28 17.69
N LEU A 147 -12.73 9.79 18.73
CA LEU A 147 -13.87 10.44 19.38
C LEU A 147 -13.55 10.64 20.86
N ASN A 148 -13.50 11.91 21.31
CA ASN A 148 -13.13 12.27 22.68
C ASN A 148 -11.80 11.60 23.10
N GLY A 149 -10.79 11.61 22.21
CA GLY A 149 -9.46 11.03 22.42
C GLY A 149 -9.37 9.51 22.23
N LYS A 150 -10.48 8.77 22.14
CA LYS A 150 -10.49 7.32 21.95
C LYS A 150 -10.45 6.97 20.47
N ILE A 151 -9.64 5.98 20.12
CA ILE A 151 -9.49 5.47 18.74
C ILE A 151 -10.84 4.89 18.28
N VAL A 152 -11.23 5.23 17.06
CA VAL A 152 -12.40 4.69 16.38
C VAL A 152 -11.97 4.13 15.03
N ASP A 153 -12.23 2.84 14.82
CA ASP A 153 -12.00 2.22 13.51
C ASP A 153 -13.07 2.70 12.52
N PRO A 154 -12.68 3.32 11.39
CA PRO A 154 -13.64 3.82 10.41
C PRO A 154 -14.49 2.72 9.74
N PHE A 155 -14.10 1.45 9.78
CA PHE A 155 -14.92 0.33 9.33
C PHE A 155 -15.96 -0.10 10.36
N VAL A 156 -15.72 0.15 11.65
CA VAL A 156 -16.60 -0.26 12.74
C VAL A 156 -17.52 0.87 13.19
N GLY A 157 -16.99 2.10 13.23
CA GLY A 157 -17.67 3.23 13.85
C GLY A 157 -17.67 3.15 15.38
N VAL A 158 -18.58 3.89 16.03
CA VAL A 158 -18.63 4.00 17.50
C VAL A 158 -19.16 2.71 18.16
N LYS A 159 -20.10 2.03 17.49
CA LYS A 159 -20.71 0.80 18.00
C LYS A 159 -20.10 -0.40 17.30
N ARG A 160 -19.40 -1.22 18.07
CA ARG A 160 -18.85 -2.48 17.57
C ARG A 160 -19.98 -3.49 17.37
N ALA A 161 -19.94 -4.21 16.24
CA ALA A 161 -20.73 -5.42 16.09
C ALA A 161 -20.22 -6.50 17.08
N SER A 162 -21.09 -7.40 17.49
CA SER A 162 -20.70 -8.55 18.33
C SER A 162 -19.80 -9.55 17.60
N ASN A 163 -19.83 -9.52 16.27
CA ASN A 163 -19.12 -10.44 15.37
C ASN A 163 -18.06 -9.69 14.55
N CYS A 164 -17.21 -10.47 13.84
CA CYS A 164 -16.25 -9.94 12.87
C CYS A 164 -16.97 -9.23 11.72
N GLY A 165 -16.34 -8.21 11.17
CA GLY A 165 -16.85 -7.43 10.04
C GLY A 165 -17.13 -5.98 10.36
N ALA A 166 -17.65 -5.26 9.38
CA ALA A 166 -17.98 -3.85 9.52
C ALA A 166 -19.06 -3.64 10.60
N GLY A 167 -18.94 -2.54 11.34
CA GLY A 167 -19.94 -2.16 12.33
C GLY A 167 -21.27 -1.72 11.69
N PRO A 168 -22.32 -1.54 12.50
CA PRO A 168 -23.63 -1.12 11.99
C PRO A 168 -23.64 0.32 11.45
N SER A 169 -22.66 1.12 11.79
CA SER A 169 -22.55 2.53 11.38
C SER A 169 -21.10 2.88 11.07
N PRO A 170 -20.49 2.31 10.01
CA PRO A 170 -19.13 2.67 9.61
C PRO A 170 -19.06 4.16 9.25
N LEU A 171 -17.85 4.74 9.36
CA LEU A 171 -17.63 6.15 9.04
C LEU A 171 -17.40 6.40 7.55
N TRP A 172 -17.08 5.35 6.79
CA TRP A 172 -17.00 5.43 5.33
C TRP A 172 -18.39 5.60 4.72
N ASP A 173 -18.51 6.49 3.75
CA ASP A 173 -19.72 6.47 2.92
C ASP A 173 -19.83 5.15 2.14
N SER A 174 -21.04 4.84 1.63
CA SER A 174 -21.32 3.55 0.98
C SER A 174 -20.40 3.26 -0.22
N ARG A 175 -20.01 4.29 -0.97
CA ARG A 175 -19.10 4.17 -2.11
C ARG A 175 -17.70 3.80 -1.62
N ALA A 176 -17.14 4.56 -0.69
CA ALA A 176 -15.81 4.30 -0.13
C ALA A 176 -15.76 2.93 0.56
N LEU A 177 -16.77 2.60 1.36
CA LEU A 177 -16.86 1.29 2.01
C LEU A 177 -16.90 0.15 0.99
N GLY A 178 -17.67 0.31 -0.09
CA GLY A 178 -17.73 -0.69 -1.17
C GLY A 178 -16.40 -0.91 -1.89
N GLN A 179 -15.56 0.12 -1.98
CA GLN A 179 -14.25 0.06 -2.63
C GLN A 179 -13.12 -0.41 -1.70
N LEU A 180 -13.24 -0.17 -0.40
CA LEU A 180 -12.18 -0.42 0.58
C LEU A 180 -12.41 -1.70 1.41
N LYS A 181 -13.64 -2.26 1.41
CA LYS A 181 -13.93 -3.53 2.09
C LYS A 181 -13.32 -4.70 1.33
N GLY A 182 -12.89 -5.72 2.05
CA GLY A 182 -12.32 -6.94 1.49
C GLY A 182 -10.92 -7.20 1.99
N THR A 183 -10.27 -8.18 1.39
CA THR A 183 -8.90 -8.49 1.72
C THR A 183 -7.94 -7.41 1.21
N PRO A 184 -6.98 -6.96 2.02
CA PRO A 184 -5.95 -6.04 1.57
C PRO A 184 -4.90 -6.69 0.65
N THR A 185 -5.06 -7.96 0.31
CA THR A 185 -4.18 -8.66 -0.62
C THR A 185 -4.27 -8.07 -2.02
N ALA A 186 -3.14 -7.71 -2.58
CA ALA A 186 -3.06 -7.19 -3.94
C ALA A 186 -1.71 -7.51 -4.58
N LEU A 187 -1.70 -7.96 -5.82
CA LEU A 187 -0.53 -7.85 -6.70
C LEU A 187 -0.54 -6.42 -7.24
N TYR A 188 0.08 -5.49 -6.51
CA TYR A 188 -0.12 -4.06 -6.76
C TYR A 188 0.83 -3.48 -7.80
N ASP A 189 2.01 -4.09 -7.98
CA ASP A 189 2.95 -3.69 -9.02
C ASP A 189 3.71 -4.88 -9.60
N ALA A 190 4.10 -4.74 -10.87
CA ALA A 190 4.90 -5.73 -11.60
C ALA A 190 5.66 -5.05 -12.72
N GLY A 191 6.72 -5.65 -13.20
CA GLY A 191 7.51 -5.10 -14.29
C GLY A 191 8.65 -5.99 -14.73
N PHE A 192 9.50 -5.43 -15.60
CA PHE A 192 10.70 -6.10 -16.06
C PHE A 192 11.95 -5.34 -15.63
N ALA A 193 13.05 -6.07 -15.44
CA ALA A 193 14.36 -5.51 -15.14
C ALA A 193 15.44 -6.17 -16.00
N PRO A 194 16.45 -5.41 -16.45
CA PRO A 194 17.59 -5.96 -17.20
C PRO A 194 18.68 -6.55 -16.28
N VAL A 195 18.43 -6.53 -14.99
CA VAL A 195 19.34 -6.97 -13.91
C VAL A 195 18.59 -7.78 -12.86
N GLU A 196 19.31 -8.35 -11.91
CA GLU A 196 18.69 -8.95 -10.73
C GLU A 196 17.93 -7.89 -9.94
N VAL A 197 16.68 -8.22 -9.56
CA VAL A 197 15.77 -7.25 -8.95
C VAL A 197 16.17 -6.97 -7.50
N ASN A 198 16.51 -5.72 -7.23
CA ASN A 198 16.79 -5.25 -5.88
C ASN A 198 15.49 -4.63 -5.29
N PRO A 199 14.99 -5.10 -4.13
CA PRO A 199 13.75 -4.61 -3.54
C PRO A 199 13.76 -3.11 -3.23
N ILE A 200 14.89 -2.55 -2.81
CA ILE A 200 15.00 -1.12 -2.49
C ILE A 200 14.88 -0.29 -3.78
N ALA A 201 15.60 -0.68 -4.83
CA ALA A 201 15.53 -0.03 -6.14
C ALA A 201 14.10 -0.12 -6.72
N LEU A 202 13.45 -1.29 -6.60
CA LEU A 202 12.06 -1.50 -7.02
C LEU A 202 11.13 -0.51 -6.30
N ARG A 203 11.21 -0.41 -4.98
CA ARG A 203 10.40 0.51 -4.16
C ARG A 203 10.62 1.98 -4.48
N ARG A 204 11.81 2.33 -5.01
CA ARG A 204 12.11 3.67 -5.53
C ARG A 204 11.60 3.91 -6.94
N GLY A 205 11.01 2.90 -7.61
CA GLY A 205 10.44 3.02 -8.95
C GLY A 205 11.45 2.87 -10.09
N PHE A 206 12.64 2.28 -9.84
CA PHE A 206 13.68 2.17 -10.87
C PHE A 206 13.37 1.21 -12.02
N TYR A 207 12.47 0.24 -11.85
CA TYR A 207 12.16 -0.76 -12.88
C TYR A 207 10.82 -0.51 -13.56
N ARG A 208 10.62 0.73 -14.05
CA ARG A 208 9.38 1.17 -14.71
C ARG A 208 9.46 1.17 -16.24
N ASP A 209 10.63 0.87 -16.79
CA ASP A 209 10.82 0.90 -18.22
C ASP A 209 9.94 -0.13 -18.92
N THR A 210 9.25 0.31 -19.96
CA THR A 210 8.45 -0.53 -20.86
C THR A 210 9.22 -0.94 -22.11
N LYS A 211 10.49 -0.51 -22.21
CA LYS A 211 11.42 -0.82 -23.29
C LYS A 211 12.78 -1.19 -22.72
N LEU A 212 13.37 -2.23 -23.25
CA LEU A 212 14.73 -2.67 -22.90
C LEU A 212 15.50 -3.06 -24.15
N SER A 213 16.82 -2.97 -24.07
CA SER A 213 17.73 -3.38 -25.15
C SER A 213 17.76 -4.89 -25.32
N ALA A 214 17.82 -5.35 -26.57
CA ALA A 214 18.10 -6.75 -26.90
C ALA A 214 19.41 -7.26 -26.30
N LYS A 215 20.33 -6.38 -25.94
CA LYS A 215 21.62 -6.72 -25.33
C LYS A 215 21.58 -6.83 -23.79
N ALA A 216 20.40 -6.62 -23.16
CA ALA A 216 20.26 -6.72 -21.71
C ALA A 216 20.84 -8.05 -21.18
N PRO A 217 21.72 -8.05 -20.15
CA PRO A 217 22.42 -9.26 -19.69
C PRO A 217 21.52 -10.26 -19.02
N LEU A 218 20.39 -9.80 -18.49
CA LEU A 218 19.33 -10.57 -17.85
C LEU A 218 17.99 -9.97 -18.27
N LEU A 219 16.97 -10.80 -18.33
CA LEU A 219 15.59 -10.35 -18.37
C LEU A 219 14.85 -11.01 -17.20
N ALA A 220 14.43 -10.20 -16.24
CA ALA A 220 13.68 -10.64 -15.07
C ALA A 220 12.28 -10.00 -15.09
N PHE A 221 11.25 -10.83 -14.88
CA PHE A 221 9.89 -10.39 -14.58
C PHE A 221 9.68 -10.45 -13.07
N TRP A 222 9.26 -9.37 -12.46
CA TRP A 222 9.05 -9.22 -11.04
C TRP A 222 7.59 -8.83 -10.71
N VAL A 223 7.18 -9.15 -9.49
CA VAL A 223 5.91 -8.72 -8.90
C VAL A 223 6.14 -8.29 -7.46
N ASP A 224 5.47 -7.25 -7.00
CA ASP A 224 5.38 -6.85 -5.60
C ASP A 224 3.92 -6.93 -5.14
N ALA A 225 3.70 -7.45 -3.93
CA ALA A 225 2.38 -7.77 -3.41
C ALA A 225 2.21 -7.25 -1.98
N PHE A 226 0.99 -6.85 -1.64
CA PHE A 226 0.54 -6.65 -0.27
C PHE A 226 -0.15 -7.90 0.25
N TRP A 227 0.04 -8.18 1.52
CA TRP A 227 -0.64 -9.21 2.31
C TRP A 227 -0.76 -10.58 1.62
N VAL A 228 0.38 -11.20 1.44
CA VAL A 228 0.43 -12.62 1.10
C VAL A 228 0.28 -13.47 2.37
N GLU A 229 -0.32 -14.65 2.25
CA GLU A 229 -0.55 -15.56 3.36
C GLU A 229 0.19 -16.88 3.19
N GLN A 230 0.43 -17.55 4.30
CA GLN A 230 1.00 -18.90 4.30
C GLN A 230 0.09 -19.84 3.48
N GLY A 231 0.70 -20.59 2.57
CA GLY A 231 -0.01 -21.49 1.67
C GLY A 231 -0.41 -20.88 0.33
N ASP A 232 -0.34 -19.54 0.17
CA ASP A 232 -0.53 -18.91 -1.13
C ASP A 232 0.40 -19.48 -2.19
N ARG A 233 -0.12 -19.66 -3.40
CA ARG A 233 0.66 -20.10 -4.56
C ARG A 233 0.83 -18.95 -5.55
N LEU A 234 2.04 -18.40 -5.60
CA LEU A 234 2.38 -17.30 -6.50
C LEU A 234 3.12 -17.84 -7.74
N THR A 235 2.47 -17.79 -8.89
CA THR A 235 3.04 -18.21 -10.17
C THR A 235 3.44 -17.01 -11.00
N LEU A 236 4.71 -16.91 -11.37
CA LEU A 236 5.23 -15.94 -12.32
C LEU A 236 5.57 -16.63 -13.63
N THR A 237 5.12 -16.05 -14.72
CA THR A 237 5.43 -16.52 -16.08
C THR A 237 5.74 -15.33 -16.96
N PHE A 238 6.74 -15.41 -17.82
CA PHE A 238 6.84 -14.48 -18.93
C PHE A 238 7.17 -15.17 -20.25
N THR A 239 6.56 -14.64 -21.29
CA THR A 239 6.68 -15.09 -22.68
C THR A 239 7.30 -13.98 -23.53
N GLY A 240 7.96 -14.36 -24.59
CA GLY A 240 8.48 -13.48 -25.61
C GLY A 240 7.64 -13.52 -26.90
N PRO A 241 8.14 -12.95 -28.00
CA PRO A 241 7.45 -12.96 -29.29
C PRO A 241 6.95 -14.36 -29.70
N LYS A 242 5.78 -14.40 -30.32
CA LYS A 242 5.08 -15.65 -30.70
C LYS A 242 4.76 -16.55 -29.49
N ASP A 243 4.45 -15.96 -28.35
CA ASP A 243 4.09 -16.61 -27.08
C ASP A 243 5.11 -17.65 -26.59
N ARG A 244 6.37 -17.54 -27.05
CA ARG A 244 7.44 -18.43 -26.63
C ARG A 244 7.69 -18.26 -25.12
N LYS A 245 7.45 -19.32 -24.36
CA LYS A 245 7.72 -19.32 -22.91
C LYS A 245 9.22 -19.14 -22.66
N ILE A 246 9.58 -18.12 -21.89
CA ILE A 246 10.97 -17.78 -21.55
C ILE A 246 11.31 -18.30 -20.15
N ALA A 247 10.43 -18.02 -19.17
CA ALA A 247 10.59 -18.52 -17.81
C ALA A 247 9.23 -18.64 -17.12
N ALA A 248 9.13 -19.58 -16.20
CA ALA A 248 8.00 -19.71 -15.28
C ALA A 248 8.47 -20.35 -13.98
N LYS A 249 7.88 -19.91 -12.87
CA LYS A 249 8.11 -20.50 -11.55
C LYS A 249 6.90 -20.28 -10.66
N THR A 250 6.52 -21.32 -9.91
CA THR A 250 5.54 -21.24 -8.83
C THR A 250 6.26 -21.27 -7.49
N PHE A 251 5.85 -20.38 -6.59
CA PHE A 251 6.33 -20.29 -5.20
C PHE A 251 5.14 -20.61 -4.30
N THR A 252 5.29 -21.56 -3.38
CA THR A 252 4.38 -21.71 -2.24
C THR A 252 4.94 -20.87 -1.10
N LEU A 253 4.11 -19.99 -0.54
CA LEU A 253 4.55 -19.06 0.48
C LEU A 253 4.46 -19.71 1.86
N ASP A 254 5.48 -19.56 2.66
CA ASP A 254 5.69 -20.26 3.94
C ASP A 254 5.22 -19.45 5.15
N LYS A 255 4.87 -18.17 4.97
CA LYS A 255 4.42 -17.28 6.04
C LYS A 255 3.58 -16.11 5.51
N ASN A 256 2.81 -15.52 6.42
CA ASN A 256 2.11 -14.26 6.18
C ASN A 256 3.12 -13.11 6.11
N GLN A 257 2.97 -12.21 5.12
CA GLN A 257 3.81 -11.02 4.98
C GLN A 257 2.97 -9.85 4.47
N ALA A 258 3.05 -8.72 5.15
CA ALA A 258 2.39 -7.49 4.74
C ALA A 258 2.89 -6.99 3.37
N ARG A 259 4.16 -7.28 3.05
CA ARG A 259 4.76 -6.94 1.75
C ARG A 259 5.68 -8.06 1.27
N HIS A 260 5.53 -8.45 0.01
CA HIS A 260 6.23 -9.60 -0.55
C HIS A 260 6.60 -9.39 -2.01
N MET A 261 7.87 -9.61 -2.36
CA MET A 261 8.37 -9.52 -3.73
C MET A 261 8.94 -10.84 -4.21
N ARG A 262 8.66 -11.18 -5.46
CA ARG A 262 9.27 -12.30 -6.17
C ARG A 262 9.60 -11.90 -7.60
N PHE A 263 10.59 -12.58 -8.16
CA PHE A 263 10.89 -12.50 -9.58
C PHE A 263 11.29 -13.84 -10.16
N VAL A 264 11.18 -13.94 -11.47
CA VAL A 264 11.70 -15.03 -12.29
C VAL A 264 12.51 -14.42 -13.42
N GLY A 265 13.67 -14.96 -13.72
CA GLY A 265 14.56 -14.38 -14.72
C GLY A 265 15.29 -15.41 -15.56
N LYS A 266 15.81 -14.97 -16.68
CA LYS A 266 16.71 -15.73 -17.54
C LYS A 266 17.91 -14.88 -17.95
N ARG A 267 19.11 -15.41 -17.76
CA ARG A 267 20.35 -14.79 -18.26
C ARG A 267 20.39 -14.87 -19.78
N LYS A 268 20.95 -13.82 -20.37
CA LYS A 268 21.17 -13.78 -21.81
C LYS A 268 22.22 -14.82 -22.23
N THR A 269 21.90 -15.64 -23.22
CA THR A 269 22.83 -16.53 -23.90
C THR A 269 23.07 -16.08 -25.35
N VAL A 270 22.07 -15.49 -25.95
CA VAL A 270 22.10 -14.79 -27.25
C VAL A 270 21.27 -13.51 -27.08
N ASP A 271 21.36 -12.58 -28.00
CA ASP A 271 20.55 -11.37 -27.92
C ASP A 271 19.05 -11.72 -27.88
N TRP A 272 18.30 -10.94 -27.08
CA TRP A 272 16.86 -11.11 -26.97
C TRP A 272 16.20 -10.77 -28.30
N HIS A 273 15.24 -11.57 -28.73
CA HIS A 273 14.49 -11.23 -29.95
C HIS A 273 13.72 -9.93 -29.76
N ALA A 274 13.83 -9.03 -30.74
CA ALA A 274 13.02 -7.81 -30.75
C ALA A 274 11.52 -8.15 -30.77
N GLY A 275 10.71 -7.32 -30.11
CA GLY A 275 9.27 -7.47 -30.05
C GLY A 275 8.69 -7.43 -28.63
N SER A 276 7.41 -7.78 -28.52
CA SER A 276 6.65 -7.70 -27.27
C SER A 276 6.82 -8.94 -26.41
N TYR A 277 7.07 -8.69 -25.13
CA TYR A 277 7.09 -9.69 -24.05
C TYR A 277 5.92 -9.46 -23.10
N LEU A 278 5.34 -10.53 -22.57
CA LEU A 278 4.25 -10.50 -21.62
C LEU A 278 4.66 -11.21 -20.33
N GLY A 279 4.66 -10.48 -19.21
CA GLY A 279 4.79 -11.01 -17.87
C GLY A 279 3.41 -11.13 -17.23
N VAL A 280 3.17 -12.26 -16.58
CA VAL A 280 1.94 -12.58 -15.86
C VAL A 280 2.30 -13.13 -14.50
N ALA A 281 1.76 -12.51 -13.44
CA ALA A 281 1.79 -13.05 -12.09
C ALA A 281 0.37 -13.38 -11.64
N VAL A 282 0.21 -14.59 -11.06
CA VAL A 282 -1.06 -15.07 -10.51
C VAL A 282 -0.79 -15.57 -9.10
N LEU A 283 -1.54 -15.07 -8.14
CA LEU A 283 -1.57 -15.55 -6.76
C LEU A 283 -2.91 -16.26 -6.55
N GLU A 284 -2.85 -17.51 -6.14
CA GLU A 284 -3.99 -18.35 -5.80
C GLU A 284 -3.97 -18.63 -4.29
N ARG A 285 -5.10 -18.37 -3.64
CA ARG A 285 -5.32 -18.59 -2.20
C ARG A 285 -6.49 -19.53 -2.00
N THR A 286 -6.36 -20.44 -1.05
CA THR A 286 -7.49 -21.17 -0.50
C THR A 286 -7.96 -20.45 0.75
N THR A 287 -9.20 -19.96 0.74
CA THR A 287 -9.79 -19.24 1.87
C THR A 287 -10.14 -20.17 3.02
N LYS A 288 -10.35 -19.63 4.22
CA LYS A 288 -10.63 -20.41 5.44
C LYS A 288 -11.89 -21.28 5.33
N ASP A 289 -12.86 -20.86 4.52
CA ASP A 289 -14.09 -21.60 4.21
C ASP A 289 -13.95 -22.59 3.05
N GLY A 290 -12.71 -22.77 2.53
CA GLY A 290 -12.41 -23.70 1.42
C GLY A 290 -12.67 -23.12 0.03
N GLY A 291 -13.07 -21.86 -0.08
CA GLY A 291 -13.16 -21.13 -1.35
C GLY A 291 -11.81 -20.91 -2.01
N LYS A 292 -11.82 -20.31 -3.18
CA LYS A 292 -10.59 -19.89 -3.89
C LYS A 292 -10.67 -18.44 -4.27
N GLU A 293 -9.59 -17.73 -3.98
CA GLU A 293 -9.34 -16.36 -4.46
C GLU A 293 -8.19 -16.38 -5.45
N THR A 294 -8.27 -15.52 -6.46
CA THR A 294 -7.22 -15.38 -7.47
C THR A 294 -6.95 -13.92 -7.73
N PHE A 295 -5.70 -13.52 -7.57
CA PHE A 295 -5.21 -12.18 -7.88
C PHE A 295 -4.29 -12.28 -9.09
N ARG A 296 -4.44 -11.35 -10.05
CA ARG A 296 -3.69 -11.39 -11.30
C ARG A 296 -3.20 -9.99 -11.69
N ILE A 297 -1.96 -9.93 -12.15
CA ILE A 297 -1.38 -8.74 -12.75
C ILE A 297 -0.59 -9.11 -14.00
N GLU A 298 -0.62 -8.24 -15.01
CA GLU A 298 0.11 -8.39 -16.27
C GLU A 298 0.92 -7.15 -16.57
N ARG A 299 2.07 -7.34 -17.20
CA ARG A 299 2.90 -6.25 -17.74
C ARG A 299 3.47 -6.63 -19.10
N ARG A 300 3.53 -5.64 -19.96
CA ARG A 300 4.18 -5.76 -21.28
C ARG A 300 5.50 -5.02 -21.31
N LEU A 301 6.45 -5.58 -22.03
CA LEU A 301 7.75 -5.01 -22.30
C LEU A 301 8.02 -5.11 -23.79
N ASN A 302 8.62 -4.09 -24.40
CA ASN A 302 9.15 -4.14 -25.75
C ASN A 302 10.67 -4.24 -25.72
N ILE A 303 11.22 -5.19 -26.46
CA ILE A 303 12.66 -5.31 -26.69
C ILE A 303 12.98 -4.68 -28.05
N GLU A 304 13.95 -3.75 -28.05
CA GLU A 304 14.44 -3.03 -29.22
C GLU A 304 15.93 -3.29 -29.46
#